data_7ed760a6cfb525d5e1f34b052cf51c89
#
_entry.id   7ed760a6cfb525d5e1f34b052cf51c89
#
_cell.length_a   1.000
_cell.length_b   1.000
_cell.length_c   1.000
_cell.angle_alpha   90.00
_cell.angle_beta   90.00
_cell.angle_gamma   90.00
#
_symmetry.space_group_name_H-M   'P 1'
#
loop_
_entity.id
_entity.type
_entity.pdbx_description
1 polymer ?
#
loop_
_entity_poly.entity_id
_entity_poly.type
_entity_poly.pdbx_seq_one_letter_code
_entity_poly.pdbx_strand_id
1 'polypeptide(L)'
;QESRGLGDVYKRQLLYLDEIQYLNKKQQQSLLECIEDGTVTLIASTTENPYFYIYNALLSRCTVFEFKSLSAADVERGLHNAIAKLSEAEGQNIILEEDACQYLAESAGGDLRKALGCLDFVVTAAPVDGTGKHITLEMIQQVTRRTAMRYDRDGDDHYDIVSAYQKSMRCLLYTSPSPRDS
;
A
#
# COMPACT_ATOMS: atom_id res chain seq x y z
N GLN A 1 19.02 -52.25 13.39
CA GLN A 1 19.44 -51.01 12.73
C GLN A 1 18.19 -50.37 12.14
N GLU A 2 17.67 -49.43 12.87
CA GLU A 2 16.50 -48.64 12.45
C GLU A 2 16.90 -47.73 11.29
N SER A 3 16.24 -47.93 10.16
CA SER A 3 16.25 -47.01 9.04
C SER A 3 15.62 -45.68 9.50
N ARG A 4 16.44 -44.74 9.92
CA ARG A 4 16.00 -43.36 10.06
C ARG A 4 15.58 -42.87 8.68
N GLY A 5 14.27 -42.78 8.49
CA GLY A 5 13.64 -42.40 7.27
C GLY A 5 13.99 -40.97 6.86
N LEU A 6 14.07 -40.77 5.57
CA LEU A 6 14.23 -39.50 4.86
C LEU A 6 13.11 -38.44 5.16
N GLY A 7 12.24 -38.69 6.17
CA GLY A 7 11.12 -37.88 6.52
C GLY A 7 11.42 -36.55 7.28
N ASP A 8 12.66 -36.38 7.75
CA ASP A 8 13.01 -35.25 8.63
C ASP A 8 13.55 -34.00 7.90
N VAL A 9 13.59 -34.00 6.57
CA VAL A 9 14.21 -32.92 5.79
C VAL A 9 13.24 -31.86 5.32
N TYR A 10 11.92 -32.09 5.37
CA TYR A 10 10.89 -31.07 5.03
C TYR A 10 10.48 -30.29 6.27
N LYS A 11 11.43 -29.58 6.83
CA LYS A 11 11.19 -28.70 7.99
C LYS A 11 10.46 -27.46 7.52
N ARG A 12 9.22 -27.32 8.00
CA ARG A 12 8.42 -26.09 8.08
C ARG A 12 8.76 -25.05 7.01
N GLN A 13 8.02 -25.06 5.94
CA GLN A 13 8.12 -24.02 4.91
C GLN A 13 7.38 -22.76 5.36
N LEU A 14 7.92 -21.60 5.04
CA LEU A 14 7.22 -20.32 5.20
C LEU A 14 6.53 -20.00 3.88
N LEU A 15 5.21 -19.87 3.93
CA LEU A 15 4.40 -19.41 2.80
C LEU A 15 3.92 -18.00 3.07
N TYR A 16 4.33 -17.06 2.21
CA TYR A 16 3.78 -15.70 2.22
C TYR A 16 2.77 -15.55 1.09
N LEU A 17 1.55 -15.13 1.43
CA LEU A 17 0.48 -14.83 0.48
C LEU A 17 0.08 -13.37 0.61
N ASP A 18 0.34 -12.61 -0.44
CA ASP A 18 -0.13 -11.23 -0.56
C ASP A 18 -1.56 -11.22 -1.12
N GLU A 19 -2.41 -10.35 -0.56
CA GLU A 19 -3.81 -10.17 -0.96
C GLU A 19 -4.59 -11.50 -0.97
N ILE A 20 -4.58 -12.21 0.15
CA ILE A 20 -5.19 -13.56 0.30
C ILE A 20 -6.70 -13.57 -0.02
N GLN A 21 -7.40 -12.43 0.05
CA GLN A 21 -8.83 -12.32 -0.28
C GLN A 21 -9.14 -12.67 -1.75
N TYR A 22 -8.14 -12.62 -2.65
CA TYR A 22 -8.32 -13.07 -4.04
C TYR A 22 -8.40 -14.57 -4.19
N LEU A 23 -7.99 -15.34 -3.18
CA LEU A 23 -8.21 -16.78 -3.17
C LEU A 23 -9.68 -17.09 -2.84
N ASN A 24 -10.28 -17.94 -3.66
CA ASN A 24 -11.62 -18.40 -3.37
C ASN A 24 -11.65 -19.35 -2.13
N LYS A 25 -12.85 -19.59 -1.59
CA LYS A 25 -13.02 -20.39 -0.37
C LYS A 25 -12.39 -21.78 -0.45
N LYS A 26 -12.45 -22.45 -1.61
CA LYS A 26 -11.85 -23.78 -1.79
C LYS A 26 -10.33 -23.73 -1.73
N GLN A 27 -9.73 -22.70 -2.34
CA GLN A 27 -8.28 -22.47 -2.31
C GLN A 27 -7.81 -22.16 -0.89
N GLN A 28 -8.53 -21.30 -0.16
CA GLN A 28 -8.22 -21.03 1.24
C GLN A 28 -8.37 -22.30 2.10
N GLN A 29 -9.37 -23.14 1.82
CA GLN A 29 -9.59 -24.40 2.53
C GLN A 29 -8.46 -25.42 2.31
N SER A 30 -7.89 -25.48 1.10
CA SER A 30 -6.77 -26.38 0.82
C SER A 30 -5.49 -26.05 1.60
N LEU A 31 -5.35 -24.82 2.08
CA LEU A 31 -4.22 -24.43 2.94
C LEU A 31 -4.32 -25.01 4.35
N LEU A 32 -5.53 -25.37 4.81
CA LEU A 32 -5.73 -25.84 6.19
C LEU A 32 -4.93 -27.11 6.49
N GLU A 33 -4.92 -28.07 5.59
CA GLU A 33 -4.21 -29.34 5.79
C GLU A 33 -2.72 -29.09 6.07
N CYS A 34 -2.08 -28.27 5.22
CA CYS A 34 -0.65 -27.97 5.35
C CYS A 34 -0.32 -27.14 6.60
N ILE A 35 -1.27 -26.32 7.09
CA ILE A 35 -1.10 -25.53 8.31
C ILE A 35 -1.31 -26.41 9.53
N GLU A 36 -2.30 -27.30 9.51
CA GLU A 36 -2.62 -28.23 10.62
C GLU A 36 -1.51 -29.26 10.82
N ASP A 37 -0.95 -29.80 9.75
CA ASP A 37 0.19 -30.73 9.78
C ASP A 37 1.51 -30.06 10.21
N GLY A 38 1.53 -28.72 10.30
CA GLY A 38 2.71 -27.95 10.66
C GLY A 38 3.81 -27.97 9.59
N THR A 39 3.52 -28.43 8.39
CA THR A 39 4.46 -28.40 7.24
C THR A 39 4.65 -26.99 6.71
N VAL A 40 3.63 -26.14 6.84
CA VAL A 40 3.66 -24.75 6.37
C VAL A 40 3.32 -23.79 7.50
N THR A 41 4.14 -22.74 7.66
CA THR A 41 3.80 -21.55 8.44
C THR A 41 3.30 -20.51 7.46
N LEU A 42 2.04 -20.09 7.62
CA LEU A 42 1.41 -19.09 6.76
C LEU A 42 1.59 -17.67 7.32
N ILE A 43 2.07 -16.77 6.47
CA ILE A 43 1.96 -15.32 6.63
C ILE A 43 1.11 -14.82 5.45
N ALA A 44 0.02 -14.16 5.73
CA ALA A 44 -0.84 -13.60 4.68
C ALA A 44 -1.16 -12.14 4.95
N SER A 45 -1.25 -11.34 3.89
CA SER A 45 -1.69 -9.96 3.94
C SER A 45 -3.02 -9.78 3.22
N THR A 46 -3.79 -8.78 3.63
CA THR A 46 -5.04 -8.38 2.99
C THR A 46 -5.30 -6.90 3.24
N THR A 47 -5.84 -6.21 2.26
CA THR A 47 -6.36 -4.84 2.38
C THR A 47 -7.81 -4.81 2.85
N GLU A 48 -8.48 -5.98 2.86
CA GLU A 48 -9.87 -6.13 3.25
C GLU A 48 -10.02 -6.55 4.71
N ASN A 49 -11.23 -6.39 5.27
CA ASN A 49 -11.50 -6.87 6.62
C ASN A 49 -11.43 -8.40 6.65
N PRO A 50 -10.46 -9.01 7.36
CA PRO A 50 -10.24 -10.45 7.33
C PRO A 50 -11.43 -11.27 7.83
N TYR A 51 -12.25 -10.71 8.71
CA TYR A 51 -13.42 -11.40 9.27
C TYR A 51 -14.54 -11.61 8.27
N PHE A 52 -14.55 -10.88 7.14
CA PHE A 52 -15.54 -11.03 6.08
C PHE A 52 -15.02 -11.83 4.88
N TYR A 53 -13.73 -11.72 4.59
CA TYR A 53 -13.16 -12.26 3.34
C TYR A 53 -12.37 -13.55 3.54
N ILE A 54 -11.87 -13.80 4.76
CA ILE A 54 -11.08 -14.99 5.02
C ILE A 54 -11.96 -16.11 5.58
N TYR A 55 -11.69 -17.34 5.12
CA TYR A 55 -12.40 -18.51 5.60
C TYR A 55 -12.21 -18.70 7.12
N ASN A 56 -13.30 -18.76 7.86
CA ASN A 56 -13.29 -18.75 9.33
C ASN A 56 -12.39 -19.83 9.95
N ALA A 57 -12.35 -21.04 9.34
CA ALA A 57 -11.50 -22.11 9.84
C ALA A 57 -10.01 -21.77 9.67
N LEU A 58 -9.62 -21.04 8.63
CA LEU A 58 -8.26 -20.54 8.45
C LEU A 58 -7.96 -19.41 9.44
N LEU A 59 -8.89 -18.46 9.56
CA LEU A 59 -8.75 -17.30 10.44
C LEU A 59 -8.59 -17.72 11.91
N SER A 60 -9.32 -18.76 12.36
CA SER A 60 -9.25 -19.26 13.73
C SER A 60 -7.88 -19.88 14.10
N ARG A 61 -7.04 -20.17 13.11
CA ARG A 61 -5.68 -20.71 13.28
C ARG A 61 -4.59 -19.65 13.07
N CYS A 62 -4.99 -18.42 12.78
CA CYS A 62 -4.09 -17.30 12.54
C CYS A 62 -4.21 -16.25 13.64
N THR A 63 -3.13 -15.55 13.90
CA THR A 63 -3.15 -14.31 14.68
C THR A 63 -3.28 -13.13 13.72
N VAL A 64 -4.28 -12.29 13.96
CA VAL A 64 -4.54 -11.10 13.13
C VAL A 64 -3.80 -9.91 13.70
N PHE A 65 -3.05 -9.22 12.85
CA PHE A 65 -2.38 -7.96 13.16
C PHE A 65 -2.92 -6.86 12.24
N GLU A 66 -3.31 -5.75 12.82
CA GLU A 66 -3.75 -4.58 12.08
C GLU A 66 -2.57 -3.63 11.85
N PHE A 67 -2.36 -3.27 10.59
CA PHE A 67 -1.42 -2.22 10.20
C PHE A 67 -2.17 -0.91 10.00
N LYS A 68 -1.81 0.08 10.80
CA LYS A 68 -2.36 1.44 10.68
C LYS A 68 -1.62 2.24 9.61
N SER A 69 -2.30 3.22 9.03
CA SER A 69 -1.67 4.19 8.14
C SER A 69 -0.49 4.87 8.84
N LEU A 70 0.57 5.13 8.09
CA LEU A 70 1.74 5.82 8.59
C LEU A 70 1.41 7.29 8.91
N SER A 71 2.06 7.83 9.96
CA SER A 71 2.02 9.27 10.21
C SER A 71 2.90 10.02 9.19
N ALA A 72 2.67 11.32 9.01
CA ALA A 72 3.53 12.15 8.16
C ALA A 72 5.01 12.05 8.58
N ALA A 73 5.30 12.08 9.88
CA ALA A 73 6.65 11.92 10.41
C ALA A 73 7.28 10.55 10.09
N ASP A 74 6.49 9.47 10.01
CA ASP A 74 6.99 8.16 9.60
C ASP A 74 7.31 8.14 8.11
N VAL A 75 6.49 8.81 7.28
CA VAL A 75 6.74 8.96 5.85
C VAL A 75 7.98 9.80 5.60
N GLU A 76 8.18 10.93 6.31
CA GLU A 76 9.39 11.76 6.24
C GLU A 76 10.66 10.94 6.53
N ARG A 77 10.64 10.15 7.61
CA ARG A 77 11.76 9.23 7.91
C ARG A 77 12.03 8.23 6.78
N GLY A 78 10.95 7.73 6.16
CA GLY A 78 11.04 6.86 4.99
C GLY A 78 11.69 7.55 3.79
N LEU A 79 11.33 8.81 3.52
CA LEU A 79 11.88 9.63 2.44
C LEU A 79 13.37 9.93 2.67
N HIS A 80 13.77 10.33 3.89
CA HIS A 80 15.19 10.55 4.22
C HIS A 80 16.03 9.27 4.04
N ASN A 81 15.51 8.12 4.47
CA ASN A 81 16.19 6.84 4.25
C ASN A 81 16.31 6.48 2.78
N ALA A 82 15.30 6.81 1.96
CA ALA A 82 15.32 6.59 0.52
C ALA A 82 16.37 7.48 -0.16
N ILE A 83 16.43 8.78 0.19
CA ILE A 83 17.43 9.71 -0.34
C ILE A 83 18.85 9.24 -0.03
N ALA A 84 19.11 8.79 1.20
CA ALA A 84 20.43 8.27 1.57
C ALA A 84 20.84 7.07 0.70
N LYS A 85 19.91 6.12 0.48
CA LYS A 85 20.16 4.94 -0.38
C LYS A 85 20.30 5.31 -1.85
N LEU A 86 19.51 6.25 -2.36
CA LEU A 86 19.60 6.72 -3.74
C LEU A 86 20.95 7.44 -3.98
N SER A 87 21.37 8.28 -3.04
CA SER A 87 22.66 8.97 -3.11
C SER A 87 23.84 8.00 -3.15
N GLU A 88 23.75 6.93 -2.34
CA GLU A 88 24.76 5.86 -2.34
C GLU A 88 24.75 5.07 -3.68
N ALA A 89 23.57 4.71 -4.16
CA ALA A 89 23.41 3.91 -5.38
C ALA A 89 23.83 4.68 -6.65
N GLU A 90 23.51 5.97 -6.74
CA GLU A 90 23.88 6.80 -7.88
C GLU A 90 25.31 7.36 -7.79
N GLY A 91 25.94 7.27 -6.62
CA GLY A 91 27.26 7.87 -6.36
C GLY A 91 27.23 9.41 -6.46
N GLN A 92 26.07 10.02 -6.25
CA GLN A 92 25.83 11.44 -6.34
C GLN A 92 25.15 11.96 -5.08
N ASN A 93 25.42 13.20 -4.71
CA ASN A 93 24.72 13.82 -3.59
C ASN A 93 23.30 14.23 -4.06
N ILE A 94 22.29 13.75 -3.33
CA ILE A 94 20.88 14.12 -3.58
C ILE A 94 20.39 14.85 -2.32
N ILE A 95 20.01 16.10 -2.49
CA ILE A 95 19.54 16.97 -1.43
C ILE A 95 18.04 17.18 -1.61
N LEU A 96 17.24 16.73 -0.64
CA LEU A 96 15.81 17.00 -0.56
C LEU A 96 15.61 18.14 0.43
N GLU A 97 15.01 19.24 -0.03
CA GLU A 97 14.66 20.37 0.85
C GLU A 97 13.64 19.92 1.90
N GLU A 98 13.72 20.47 3.09
CA GLU A 98 12.89 20.05 4.24
C GLU A 98 11.40 20.32 4.01
N ASP A 99 11.06 21.47 3.43
CA ASP A 99 9.70 21.83 3.06
C ASP A 99 9.15 20.95 1.92
N ALA A 100 10.00 20.52 1.00
CA ALA A 100 9.66 19.54 -0.03
C ALA A 100 9.37 18.17 0.56
N CYS A 101 10.17 17.73 1.54
CA CYS A 101 9.99 16.48 2.26
C CYS A 101 8.66 16.48 3.03
N GLN A 102 8.43 17.51 3.82
CA GLN A 102 7.20 17.67 4.59
C GLN A 102 5.95 17.69 3.69
N TYR A 103 5.97 18.50 2.63
CA TYR A 103 4.86 18.57 1.69
C TYR A 103 4.55 17.22 1.04
N LEU A 104 5.60 16.48 0.64
CA LEU A 104 5.44 15.15 0.04
C LEU A 104 4.85 14.16 1.04
N ALA A 105 5.32 14.16 2.29
CA ALA A 105 4.82 13.29 3.34
C ALA A 105 3.34 13.56 3.66
N GLU A 106 2.95 14.83 3.77
CA GLU A 106 1.55 15.22 4.00
C GLU A 106 0.63 14.83 2.82
N SER A 107 1.09 15.08 1.57
CA SER A 107 0.32 14.79 0.36
C SER A 107 0.15 13.30 0.08
N ALA A 108 1.01 12.46 0.64
CA ALA A 108 0.93 11.01 0.51
C ALA A 108 -0.20 10.38 1.34
N GLY A 109 -0.68 11.08 2.38
CA GLY A 109 -1.79 10.58 3.21
C GLY A 109 -1.49 9.28 3.94
N GLY A 110 -0.23 9.03 4.33
CA GLY A 110 0.22 7.82 5.00
C GLY A 110 0.61 6.66 4.06
N ASP A 111 0.54 6.86 2.76
CA ASP A 111 1.01 5.89 1.74
C ASP A 111 2.47 6.16 1.36
N LEU A 112 3.39 5.42 1.99
CA LEU A 112 4.82 5.54 1.71
C LEU A 112 5.17 5.13 0.27
N ARG A 113 4.45 4.17 -0.34
CA ARG A 113 4.71 3.75 -1.73
C ARG A 113 4.45 4.89 -2.69
N LYS A 114 3.35 5.62 -2.49
CA LYS A 114 3.01 6.81 -3.28
C LYS A 114 4.06 7.91 -3.11
N ALA A 115 4.51 8.16 -1.88
CA ALA A 115 5.56 9.14 -1.59
C ALA A 115 6.88 8.78 -2.28
N LEU A 116 7.32 7.53 -2.14
CA LEU A 116 8.55 7.04 -2.76
C LEU A 116 8.48 7.06 -4.29
N GLY A 117 7.35 6.70 -4.88
CA GLY A 117 7.16 6.77 -6.34
C GLY A 117 7.24 8.20 -6.88
N CYS A 118 6.68 9.18 -6.15
CA CYS A 118 6.82 10.60 -6.49
C CYS A 118 8.27 11.07 -6.36
N LEU A 119 8.94 10.70 -5.26
CA LEU A 119 10.35 11.04 -5.03
C LEU A 119 11.25 10.48 -6.13
N ASP A 120 11.13 9.21 -6.47
CA ASP A 120 11.91 8.53 -7.52
C ASP A 120 11.75 9.22 -8.87
N PHE A 121 10.53 9.59 -9.22
CA PHE A 121 10.25 10.32 -10.44
C PHE A 121 10.94 11.69 -10.45
N VAL A 122 10.87 12.44 -9.35
CA VAL A 122 11.49 13.77 -9.26
C VAL A 122 13.01 13.67 -9.27
N VAL A 123 13.60 12.72 -8.56
CA VAL A 123 15.05 12.48 -8.54
C VAL A 123 15.57 12.14 -9.94
N THR A 124 14.82 11.30 -10.68
CA THR A 124 15.18 10.94 -12.07
C THR A 124 15.10 12.14 -13.01
N ALA A 125 14.14 13.03 -12.82
CA ALA A 125 13.94 14.21 -13.68
C ALA A 125 14.82 15.41 -13.28
N ALA A 126 15.34 15.43 -12.06
CA ALA A 126 16.13 16.54 -11.55
C ALA A 126 17.46 16.71 -12.32
N PRO A 127 17.82 17.95 -12.69
CA PRO A 127 19.12 18.23 -13.30
C PRO A 127 20.24 17.99 -12.30
N VAL A 128 21.37 17.52 -12.78
CA VAL A 128 22.60 17.40 -12.00
C VAL A 128 23.36 18.73 -12.12
N ASP A 129 23.65 19.35 -11.00
CA ASP A 129 24.53 20.50 -10.96
C ASP A 129 25.91 20.11 -10.38
N GLY A 130 26.81 21.07 -10.20
CA GLY A 130 28.17 20.83 -9.68
C GLY A 130 28.20 20.30 -8.23
N THR A 131 27.07 20.31 -7.51
CA THR A 131 26.93 19.88 -6.11
C THR A 131 26.09 18.61 -5.96
N GLY A 132 25.42 18.18 -7.03
CA GLY A 132 24.55 17.00 -7.07
C GLY A 132 23.16 17.31 -7.61
N LYS A 133 22.14 16.60 -7.12
CA LYS A 133 20.74 16.85 -7.45
C LYS A 133 20.06 17.59 -6.31
N HIS A 134 19.40 18.69 -6.60
CA HIS A 134 18.60 19.46 -5.64
C HIS A 134 17.10 19.25 -5.92
N ILE A 135 16.40 18.73 -4.96
CA ILE A 135 14.96 18.48 -5.03
C ILE A 135 14.24 19.57 -4.24
N THR A 136 13.57 20.46 -4.96
CA THR A 136 12.87 21.62 -4.40
C THR A 136 11.37 21.34 -4.21
N LEU A 137 10.74 22.13 -3.37
CA LEU A 137 9.30 22.09 -3.18
C LEU A 137 8.51 22.26 -4.48
N GLU A 138 8.97 23.15 -5.36
CA GLU A 138 8.30 23.38 -6.66
C GLU A 138 8.27 22.13 -7.54
N MET A 139 9.38 21.39 -7.59
CA MET A 139 9.46 20.13 -8.36
C MET A 139 8.46 19.10 -7.82
N ILE A 140 8.40 18.92 -6.51
CA ILE A 140 7.44 18.01 -5.88
C ILE A 140 6.01 18.42 -6.18
N GLN A 141 5.67 19.71 -6.03
CA GLN A 141 4.35 20.23 -6.32
C GLN A 141 3.92 20.02 -7.78
N GLN A 142 4.82 20.21 -8.73
CA GLN A 142 4.53 19.98 -10.15
C GLN A 142 4.15 18.52 -10.43
N VAL A 143 4.89 17.56 -9.83
CA VAL A 143 4.63 16.13 -10.01
C VAL A 143 3.34 15.73 -9.29
N THR A 144 3.14 16.18 -8.05
CA THR A 144 1.95 15.85 -7.26
C THR A 144 0.67 16.37 -7.94
N ARG A 145 0.67 17.60 -8.46
CA ARG A 145 -0.46 18.15 -9.22
C ARG A 145 -0.77 17.36 -10.50
N ARG A 146 0.25 16.95 -11.25
CA ARG A 146 0.05 16.12 -12.46
C ARG A 146 -0.52 14.75 -12.13
N THR A 147 -0.08 14.17 -11.03
CA THR A 147 -0.58 12.88 -10.57
C THR A 147 -2.03 12.99 -10.14
N ALA A 148 -2.41 14.02 -9.36
CA ALA A 148 -3.80 14.28 -8.98
C ALA A 148 -4.71 14.47 -10.22
N MET A 149 -4.28 15.25 -11.23
CA MET A 149 -5.04 15.43 -12.46
C MET A 149 -5.23 14.15 -13.29
N ARG A 150 -4.30 13.18 -13.20
CA ARG A 150 -4.46 11.87 -13.87
C ARG A 150 -5.45 10.99 -13.13
N TYR A 151 -5.42 10.95 -11.79
CA TYR A 151 -6.39 10.21 -10.98
C TYR A 151 -7.81 10.72 -11.20
N ASP A 152 -8.00 12.04 -11.27
CA ASP A 152 -9.29 12.68 -11.56
C ASP A 152 -9.83 12.36 -12.98
N ARG A 153 -8.94 12.07 -13.94
CA ARG A 153 -9.32 11.66 -15.30
C ARG A 153 -9.63 10.16 -15.46
N ASP A 154 -9.00 9.30 -14.66
CA ASP A 154 -9.15 7.84 -14.75
C ASP A 154 -10.24 7.28 -13.80
N GLY A 155 -10.91 8.13 -13.02
CA GLY A 155 -12.29 7.90 -12.64
C GLY A 155 -12.58 7.07 -11.39
N ASP A 156 -11.68 6.86 -10.41
CA ASP A 156 -12.08 6.23 -9.15
C ASP A 156 -12.91 7.19 -8.28
N ASP A 157 -12.55 8.48 -8.20
CA ASP A 157 -13.34 9.49 -7.48
C ASP A 157 -14.72 9.71 -8.11
N HIS A 158 -14.84 9.57 -9.44
CA HIS A 158 -16.13 9.68 -10.11
C HIS A 158 -17.08 8.53 -9.72
N TYR A 159 -16.57 7.31 -9.59
CA TYR A 159 -17.35 6.16 -9.13
C TYR A 159 -17.75 6.29 -7.66
N ASP A 160 -16.89 6.82 -6.82
CA ASP A 160 -17.19 7.05 -5.40
C ASP A 160 -18.23 8.15 -5.20
N ILE A 161 -18.16 9.24 -5.95
CA ILE A 161 -19.16 10.31 -5.96
C ILE A 161 -20.51 9.78 -6.48
N VAL A 162 -20.52 9.05 -7.60
CA VAL A 162 -21.74 8.45 -8.16
C VAL A 162 -22.32 7.41 -7.21
N SER A 163 -21.48 6.57 -6.58
CA SER A 163 -21.91 5.58 -5.60
C SER A 163 -22.47 6.23 -4.32
N ALA A 164 -21.85 7.28 -3.81
CA ALA A 164 -22.34 8.05 -2.67
C ALA A 164 -23.68 8.71 -3.00
N TYR A 165 -23.81 9.30 -4.19
CA TYR A 165 -25.06 9.89 -4.69
C TYR A 165 -26.17 8.85 -4.82
N GLN A 166 -25.88 7.68 -5.42
CA GLN A 166 -26.86 6.58 -5.51
C GLN A 166 -27.28 6.04 -4.15
N LYS A 167 -26.35 5.94 -3.19
CA LYS A 167 -26.63 5.53 -1.80
C LYS A 167 -27.50 6.55 -1.09
N SER A 168 -27.23 7.85 -1.25
CA SER A 168 -28.05 8.91 -0.65
C SER A 168 -29.48 8.90 -1.20
N MET A 169 -29.66 8.65 -2.50
CA MET A 169 -30.97 8.51 -3.14
C MET A 169 -31.74 7.30 -2.63
N ARG A 170 -31.08 6.15 -2.47
CA ARG A 170 -31.72 4.92 -1.94
C ARG A 170 -32.12 5.02 -0.48
N CYS A 171 -31.37 5.78 0.33
CA CYS A 171 -31.65 5.94 1.75
C CYS A 171 -32.67 7.03 2.05
N LEU A 172 -33.29 7.69 1.02
CA LEU A 172 -34.24 8.82 1.18
C LEU A 172 -33.69 9.96 2.07
N LEU A 173 -32.36 10.05 2.22
CA LEU A 173 -31.73 11.18 2.86
C LEU A 173 -31.69 12.31 1.84
N TYR A 174 -32.74 13.16 1.84
CA TYR A 174 -32.88 14.33 1.00
C TYR A 174 -31.79 15.37 1.33
N THR A 175 -30.62 15.21 0.75
CA THR A 175 -29.58 16.24 0.75
C THR A 175 -29.55 17.05 -0.56
N SER A 176 -30.32 16.62 -1.57
CA SER A 176 -30.53 17.36 -2.82
C SER A 176 -31.98 17.24 -3.26
N PRO A 177 -32.81 18.28 -3.15
CA PRO A 177 -34.15 18.26 -3.72
C PRO A 177 -34.08 18.12 -5.23
N SER A 178 -34.90 17.23 -5.78
CA SER A 178 -35.06 17.07 -7.23
C SER A 178 -35.65 18.36 -7.83
N PRO A 179 -35.20 18.83 -9.00
CA PRO A 179 -35.77 20.00 -9.67
C PRO A 179 -37.24 19.83 -10.08
N ARG A 180 -37.87 18.71 -9.81
CA ARG A 180 -39.28 18.42 -10.16
C ARG A 180 -40.27 18.64 -9.01
N ASP A 181 -39.80 19.00 -7.81
CA ASP A 181 -40.62 19.20 -6.63
C ASP A 181 -40.80 20.71 -6.31
N SER A 182 -40.66 21.60 -7.30
CA SER A 182 -40.96 23.02 -7.25
C SER A 182 -42.11 23.40 -8.18
#